data_35b03456261f0923967d4ffb0fc782b5
#
_entry.id   35b03456261f0923967d4ffb0fc782b5
#
_cell.length_a   1.000
_cell.length_b   1.000
_cell.length_c   1.000
_cell.angle_alpha   90.00
_cell.angle_beta   90.00
_cell.angle_gamma   90.00
#
_symmetry.space_group_name_H-M   'P 1'
#
loop_
_entity.id
_entity.type
_entity.pdbx_description
1 polymer ?
#
loop_
_entity_poly.entity_id
_entity_poly.type
_entity_poly.pdbx_seq_one_letter_code
_entity_poly.pdbx_strand_id
1 'polypeptide(L)'
;MPAPSLEIALGLLAWTVGAGGLASGFGTVLVALGVFLAAYLWFVRRRNSALAVTLHPERKRRMQRLIVVGVAGIVLLPSILALVGYGELATALSAALVGVLLIQASSVLEERSLVATGGLVLLIAAFGAFLALTYEGQGTGSSQAVIGLGAGIVLWVAALRRLGILTDLSRRYNVRLPGVR
;
A
#
# COMPACT_ATOMS: atom_id res chain seq x y z
N MET A 1 0.83 4.31 -15.72
CA MET A 1 -0.02 4.83 -14.63
C MET A 1 0.87 5.71 -13.78
N PRO A 2 0.47 6.91 -13.36
CA PRO A 2 1.28 7.71 -12.46
C PRO A 2 1.32 7.07 -11.06
N ALA A 3 2.45 7.21 -10.37
CA ALA A 3 2.69 6.63 -9.04
C ALA A 3 1.53 6.75 -8.04
N PRO A 4 0.82 7.91 -7.93
CA PRO A 4 -0.27 8.05 -6.98
C PRO A 4 -1.43 7.07 -7.17
N SER A 5 -1.71 6.63 -8.41
CA SER A 5 -2.81 5.67 -8.63
C SER A 5 -2.49 4.27 -8.14
N LEU A 6 -1.22 3.88 -8.29
CA LEU A 6 -0.76 2.59 -7.80
C LEU A 6 -0.85 2.56 -6.26
N GLU A 7 -0.39 3.62 -5.61
CA GLU A 7 -0.44 3.73 -4.15
C GLU A 7 -1.87 3.77 -3.60
N ILE A 8 -2.78 4.49 -4.26
CA ILE A 8 -4.20 4.53 -3.85
C ILE A 8 -4.83 3.14 -3.97
N ALA A 9 -4.60 2.43 -5.08
CA ALA A 9 -5.17 1.10 -5.31
C ALA A 9 -4.58 0.06 -4.34
N LEU A 10 -3.25 0.02 -4.19
CA LEU A 10 -2.60 -0.90 -3.25
C LEU A 10 -2.96 -0.56 -1.80
N GLY A 11 -3.09 0.71 -1.46
CA GLY A 11 -3.54 1.16 -0.15
C GLY A 11 -4.95 0.68 0.18
N LEU A 12 -5.88 0.75 -0.79
CA LEU A 12 -7.24 0.23 -0.62
C LEU A 12 -7.23 -1.29 -0.43
N LEU A 13 -6.46 -2.03 -1.23
CA LEU A 13 -6.35 -3.48 -1.08
C LEU A 13 -5.77 -3.87 0.29
N ALA A 14 -4.67 -3.24 0.69
CA ALA A 14 -4.07 -3.50 2.00
C ALA A 14 -5.04 -3.18 3.14
N TRP A 15 -5.72 -2.04 3.06
CA TRP A 15 -6.70 -1.63 4.04
C TRP A 15 -7.89 -2.58 4.16
N THR A 16 -8.45 -3.04 3.04
CA THR A 16 -9.58 -3.99 3.04
C THR A 16 -9.18 -5.34 3.62
N VAL A 17 -7.97 -5.82 3.32
CA VAL A 17 -7.42 -7.04 3.92
C VAL A 17 -7.25 -6.86 5.42
N GLY A 18 -6.68 -5.75 5.88
CA GLY A 18 -6.50 -5.46 7.30
C GLY A 18 -7.81 -5.32 8.06
N ALA A 19 -8.78 -4.62 7.50
CA ALA A 19 -10.10 -4.47 8.09
C ALA A 19 -10.87 -5.80 8.16
N GLY A 20 -10.66 -6.70 7.18
CA GLY A 20 -11.21 -8.04 7.19
C GLY A 20 -10.65 -8.95 8.29
N GLY A 21 -9.45 -8.66 8.81
CA GLY A 21 -8.87 -9.36 9.96
C GLY A 21 -9.50 -8.98 11.31
N LEU A 22 -10.30 -7.91 11.35
CA LEU A 22 -11.00 -7.50 12.57
C LEU A 22 -12.35 -8.23 12.66
N ALA A 23 -12.54 -8.96 13.76
CA ALA A 23 -13.82 -9.60 14.05
C ALA A 23 -14.89 -8.53 14.30
N SER A 24 -16.13 -8.79 13.82
CA SER A 24 -17.33 -7.97 14.06
C SER A 24 -17.55 -6.77 13.11
N GLY A 25 -18.67 -6.09 13.27
CA GLY A 25 -19.12 -4.96 12.44
C GLY A 25 -18.15 -3.76 12.34
N PHE A 26 -17.15 -3.68 13.20
CA PHE A 26 -16.12 -2.64 13.16
C PHE A 26 -15.27 -2.74 11.88
N GLY A 27 -14.94 -3.96 11.45
CA GLY A 27 -14.22 -4.19 10.18
C GLY A 27 -14.98 -3.64 8.97
N THR A 28 -16.30 -3.82 8.94
CA THR A 28 -17.17 -3.30 7.86
C THR A 28 -17.14 -1.78 7.80
N VAL A 29 -17.19 -1.10 8.97
CA VAL A 29 -17.10 0.37 9.04
C VAL A 29 -15.74 0.85 8.52
N LEU A 30 -14.65 0.17 8.88
CA LEU A 30 -13.32 0.49 8.39
C LEU A 30 -13.19 0.28 6.88
N VAL A 31 -13.78 -0.79 6.32
CA VAL A 31 -13.82 -1.00 4.86
C VAL A 31 -14.54 0.16 4.18
N ALA A 32 -15.71 0.55 4.68
CA ALA A 32 -16.47 1.68 4.11
C ALA A 32 -15.66 2.98 4.15
N LEU A 33 -15.01 3.26 5.27
CA LEU A 33 -14.12 4.43 5.42
C LEU A 33 -12.95 4.39 4.43
N GLY A 34 -12.35 3.21 4.25
CA GLY A 34 -11.26 3.00 3.29
C GLY A 34 -11.68 3.24 1.85
N VAL A 35 -12.84 2.72 1.47
CA VAL A 35 -13.41 2.94 0.13
C VAL A 35 -13.70 4.43 -0.10
N PHE A 36 -14.28 5.10 0.89
CA PHE A 36 -14.56 6.54 0.81
C PHE A 36 -13.27 7.35 0.64
N LEU A 37 -12.24 7.06 1.43
CA LEU A 37 -10.95 7.74 1.35
C LEU A 37 -10.25 7.49 0.00
N ALA A 38 -10.25 6.25 -0.48
CA ALA A 38 -9.68 5.92 -1.78
C ALA A 38 -10.43 6.61 -2.93
N ALA A 39 -11.75 6.66 -2.87
CA ALA A 39 -12.58 7.37 -3.84
C ALA A 39 -12.29 8.87 -3.84
N TYR A 40 -12.15 9.48 -2.65
CA TYR A 40 -11.77 10.88 -2.50
C TYR A 40 -10.39 11.17 -3.11
N LEU A 41 -9.38 10.35 -2.79
CA LEU A 41 -8.03 10.49 -3.36
C LEU A 41 -8.03 10.33 -4.89
N TRP A 42 -8.84 9.39 -5.39
CA TRP A 42 -9.01 9.19 -6.82
C TRP A 42 -9.67 10.38 -7.51
N PHE A 43 -10.66 10.99 -6.87
CA PHE A 43 -11.33 12.20 -7.37
C PHE A 43 -10.38 13.39 -7.42
N VAL A 44 -9.63 13.65 -6.32
CA VAL A 44 -8.63 14.72 -6.26
C VAL A 44 -7.57 14.53 -7.34
N ARG A 45 -7.11 13.28 -7.54
CA ARG A 45 -6.16 12.97 -8.61
C ARG A 45 -6.72 13.28 -9.99
N ARG A 46 -8.00 12.94 -10.25
CA ARG A 46 -8.65 13.26 -11.53
C ARG A 46 -8.73 14.77 -11.79
N ARG A 47 -8.98 15.53 -10.75
CA ARG A 47 -9.05 16.99 -10.83
C ARG A 47 -7.67 17.63 -11.12
N ASN A 48 -6.62 17.01 -10.62
CA ASN A 48 -5.24 17.43 -10.84
C ASN A 48 -4.56 16.66 -11.99
N SER A 49 -5.28 16.43 -13.09
CA SER A 49 -4.83 15.62 -14.24
C SER A 49 -3.57 16.16 -14.95
N ALA A 50 -3.15 17.40 -14.67
CA ALA A 50 -1.88 17.95 -15.13
C ALA A 50 -0.64 17.15 -14.65
N LEU A 51 -0.78 16.28 -13.65
CA LEU A 51 0.26 15.38 -13.14
C LEU A 51 0.37 14.05 -13.91
N ALA A 52 -0.36 13.89 -15.01
CA ALA A 52 -0.31 12.68 -15.82
C ALA A 52 0.97 12.68 -16.69
N VAL A 53 2.07 12.17 -16.13
CA VAL A 53 3.29 11.91 -16.88
C VAL A 53 3.01 10.81 -17.90
N THR A 54 3.13 11.12 -19.19
CA THR A 54 3.06 10.15 -20.28
C THR A 54 4.36 9.33 -20.28
N LEU A 55 4.29 8.09 -19.83
CA LEU A 55 5.43 7.18 -19.85
C LEU A 55 5.79 6.80 -21.29
N HIS A 56 7.08 6.80 -21.60
CA HIS A 56 7.60 6.26 -22.87
C HIS A 56 7.15 4.79 -23.06
N PRO A 57 6.83 4.33 -24.29
CA PRO A 57 6.23 3.01 -24.54
C PRO A 57 7.01 1.85 -23.93
N GLU A 58 8.33 1.89 -23.91
CA GLU A 58 9.17 0.84 -23.29
C GLU A 58 9.00 0.78 -21.77
N ARG A 59 8.98 1.94 -21.10
CA ARG A 59 8.74 2.03 -19.65
C ARG A 59 7.33 1.57 -19.29
N LYS A 60 6.35 1.86 -20.15
CA LYS A 60 4.98 1.37 -19.99
C LYS A 60 4.91 -0.15 -20.02
N ARG A 61 5.62 -0.80 -20.98
CA ARG A 61 5.70 -2.27 -21.07
C ARG A 61 6.40 -2.87 -19.85
N ARG A 62 7.50 -2.28 -19.39
CA ARG A 62 8.18 -2.72 -18.15
C ARG A 62 7.26 -2.63 -16.94
N MET A 63 6.55 -1.52 -16.78
CA MET A 63 5.60 -1.32 -15.69
C MET A 63 4.44 -2.32 -15.76
N GLN A 64 3.90 -2.60 -16.95
CA GLN A 64 2.86 -3.61 -17.12
C GLN A 64 3.33 -5.01 -16.70
N ARG A 65 4.52 -5.44 -17.14
CA ARG A 65 5.11 -6.72 -16.72
C ARG A 65 5.30 -6.79 -15.21
N LEU A 66 5.82 -5.74 -14.62
CA LEU A 66 6.04 -5.65 -13.18
C LEU A 66 4.73 -5.76 -12.40
N ILE A 67 3.66 -5.11 -12.86
CA ILE A 67 2.33 -5.21 -12.25
C ILE A 67 1.78 -6.63 -12.39
N VAL A 68 1.86 -7.24 -13.58
CA VAL A 68 1.34 -8.59 -13.82
C VAL A 68 2.08 -9.61 -12.95
N VAL A 69 3.42 -9.57 -12.93
CA VAL A 69 4.24 -10.47 -12.11
C VAL A 69 3.99 -10.20 -10.62
N GLY A 70 3.89 -8.94 -10.22
CA GLY A 70 3.60 -8.56 -8.83
C GLY A 70 2.23 -9.05 -8.36
N VAL A 71 1.18 -8.84 -9.17
CA VAL A 71 -0.18 -9.31 -8.83
C VAL A 71 -0.22 -10.84 -8.78
N ALA A 72 0.40 -11.52 -9.75
CA ALA A 72 0.50 -12.98 -9.74
C ALA A 72 1.23 -13.47 -8.46
N GLY A 73 2.34 -12.84 -8.09
CA GLY A 73 3.08 -13.16 -6.87
C GLY A 73 2.24 -12.94 -5.60
N ILE A 74 1.54 -11.80 -5.51
CA ILE A 74 0.67 -11.47 -4.36
C ILE A 74 -0.49 -12.45 -4.20
N VAL A 75 -0.96 -13.07 -5.28
CA VAL A 75 -2.05 -14.05 -5.22
C VAL A 75 -1.52 -15.47 -5.02
N LEU A 76 -0.54 -15.88 -5.81
CA LEU A 76 -0.08 -17.28 -5.84
C LEU A 76 0.75 -17.65 -4.62
N LEU A 77 1.74 -16.82 -4.23
CA LEU A 77 2.64 -17.18 -3.13
C LEU A 77 1.93 -17.32 -1.78
N PRO A 78 1.06 -16.37 -1.36
CA PRO A 78 0.30 -16.53 -0.13
C PRO A 78 -0.66 -17.71 -0.17
N SER A 79 -1.26 -18.01 -1.35
CA SER A 79 -2.14 -19.16 -1.52
C SER A 79 -1.38 -20.49 -1.33
N ILE A 80 -0.17 -20.58 -1.89
CA ILE A 80 0.70 -21.75 -1.69
C ILE A 80 1.08 -21.87 -0.21
N LEU A 81 1.43 -20.76 0.45
CA LEU A 81 1.78 -20.74 1.86
C LEU A 81 0.62 -21.23 2.74
N ALA A 82 -0.60 -20.80 2.42
CA ALA A 82 -1.80 -21.24 3.11
C ALA A 82 -2.05 -22.75 2.94
N LEU A 83 -1.80 -23.30 1.74
CA LEU A 83 -1.94 -24.74 1.46
C LEU A 83 -0.91 -25.59 2.22
N VAL A 84 0.29 -25.06 2.46
CA VAL A 84 1.37 -25.75 3.20
C VAL A 84 1.21 -25.62 4.74
N GLY A 85 0.17 -24.91 5.21
CA GLY A 85 -0.10 -24.75 6.65
C GLY A 85 0.47 -23.46 7.27
N TYR A 86 1.13 -22.62 6.47
CA TYR A 86 1.67 -21.34 6.94
C TYR A 86 0.79 -20.13 6.56
N GLY A 87 -0.55 -20.32 6.63
CA GLY A 87 -1.53 -19.29 6.29
C GLY A 87 -1.38 -17.99 7.09
N GLU A 88 -0.86 -18.08 8.30
CA GLU A 88 -0.61 -16.91 9.18
C GLU A 88 0.39 -15.93 8.60
N LEU A 89 1.37 -16.43 7.84
CA LEU A 89 2.37 -15.60 7.17
C LEU A 89 1.93 -15.07 5.80
N ALA A 90 0.79 -15.54 5.29
CA ALA A 90 0.31 -15.17 3.95
C ALA A 90 0.13 -13.66 3.77
N THR A 91 -0.42 -12.98 4.77
CA THR A 91 -0.64 -11.53 4.75
C THR A 91 0.69 -10.76 4.82
N ALA A 92 1.62 -11.22 5.66
CA ALA A 92 2.94 -10.62 5.77
C ALA A 92 3.73 -10.76 4.46
N LEU A 93 3.68 -11.93 3.83
CA LEU A 93 4.31 -12.18 2.53
C LEU A 93 3.70 -11.30 1.44
N SER A 94 2.37 -11.17 1.41
CA SER A 94 1.68 -10.28 0.46
C SER A 94 2.14 -8.84 0.61
N ALA A 95 2.21 -8.34 1.83
CA ALA A 95 2.69 -6.99 2.12
C ALA A 95 4.17 -6.81 1.74
N ALA A 96 5.01 -7.82 2.01
CA ALA A 96 6.42 -7.79 1.60
C ALA A 96 6.57 -7.71 0.08
N LEU A 97 5.78 -8.48 -0.67
CA LEU A 97 5.76 -8.43 -2.13
C LEU A 97 5.32 -7.06 -2.66
N VAL A 98 4.33 -6.42 -2.02
CA VAL A 98 3.94 -5.04 -2.34
C VAL A 98 5.10 -4.08 -2.10
N GLY A 99 5.81 -4.20 -0.98
CA GLY A 99 6.98 -3.39 -0.68
C GLY A 99 8.08 -3.52 -1.73
N VAL A 100 8.43 -4.76 -2.11
CA VAL A 100 9.41 -5.05 -3.17
C VAL A 100 8.94 -4.48 -4.52
N LEU A 101 7.66 -4.63 -4.86
CA LEU A 101 7.08 -4.11 -6.10
C LEU A 101 7.19 -2.58 -6.17
N LEU A 102 6.98 -1.86 -5.06
CA LEU A 102 7.16 -0.42 -4.99
C LEU A 102 8.61 -0.01 -5.18
N ILE A 103 9.55 -0.74 -4.58
CA ILE A 103 11.00 -0.48 -4.75
C ILE A 103 11.39 -0.69 -6.23
N GLN A 104 10.91 -1.76 -6.86
CA GLN A 104 11.17 -2.00 -8.28
C GLN A 104 10.49 -0.94 -9.18
N ALA A 105 9.27 -0.52 -8.84
CA ALA A 105 8.57 0.53 -9.56
C ALA A 105 9.31 1.88 -9.49
N SER A 106 10.10 2.12 -8.44
CA SER A 106 10.89 3.35 -8.31
C SER A 106 11.89 3.53 -9.44
N SER A 107 12.51 2.45 -9.92
CA SER A 107 13.47 2.47 -11.03
C SER A 107 12.79 2.75 -12.38
N VAL A 108 11.54 2.30 -12.57
CA VAL A 108 10.76 2.51 -13.79
C VAL A 108 10.19 3.93 -13.84
N LEU A 109 9.77 4.44 -12.69
CA LEU A 109 9.15 5.77 -12.54
C LEU A 109 10.17 6.86 -12.23
N GLU A 110 11.45 6.51 -11.99
CA GLU A 110 12.54 7.41 -11.56
C GLU A 110 12.17 8.21 -10.28
N GLU A 111 11.42 7.58 -9.39
CA GLU A 111 10.87 8.23 -8.22
C GLU A 111 11.40 7.64 -6.93
N ARG A 112 12.44 8.26 -6.35
CA ARG A 112 13.15 7.79 -5.15
C ARG A 112 12.23 7.63 -3.91
N SER A 113 11.16 8.40 -3.83
CA SER A 113 10.23 8.32 -2.70
C SER A 113 9.48 6.98 -2.63
N LEU A 114 9.37 6.25 -3.77
CA LEU A 114 8.81 4.88 -3.78
C LEU A 114 9.69 3.87 -3.04
N VAL A 115 11.00 4.08 -3.02
CA VAL A 115 11.93 3.24 -2.24
C VAL A 115 11.62 3.38 -0.75
N ALA A 116 11.46 4.61 -0.26
CA ALA A 116 11.14 4.86 1.13
C ALA A 116 9.76 4.27 1.51
N THR A 117 8.74 4.47 0.66
CA THR A 117 7.40 3.90 0.87
C THR A 117 7.45 2.36 0.88
N GLY A 118 8.15 1.76 -0.09
CA GLY A 118 8.32 0.30 -0.16
C GLY A 118 9.10 -0.26 1.03
N GLY A 119 10.14 0.44 1.48
CA GLY A 119 10.90 0.09 2.68
C GLY A 119 10.04 0.11 3.95
N LEU A 120 9.19 1.13 4.12
CA LEU A 120 8.25 1.18 5.24
C LEU A 120 7.24 0.04 5.21
N VAL A 121 6.71 -0.30 4.03
CA VAL A 121 5.79 -1.45 3.88
C VAL A 121 6.50 -2.76 4.22
N LEU A 122 7.78 -2.94 3.82
CA LEU A 122 8.59 -4.11 4.19
C LEU A 122 8.80 -4.20 5.70
N LEU A 123 9.07 -3.09 6.38
CA LEU A 123 9.20 -3.07 7.85
C LEU A 123 7.90 -3.48 8.54
N ILE A 124 6.74 -2.99 8.06
CA ILE A 124 5.43 -3.39 8.57
C ILE A 124 5.19 -4.89 8.33
N ALA A 125 5.56 -5.39 7.15
CA ALA A 125 5.43 -6.80 6.83
C ALA A 125 6.30 -7.68 7.74
N ALA A 126 7.55 -7.29 7.99
CA ALA A 126 8.46 -8.00 8.88
C ALA A 126 7.95 -7.99 10.32
N PHE A 127 7.48 -6.84 10.80
CA PHE A 127 6.88 -6.73 12.14
C PHE A 127 5.61 -7.59 12.26
N GLY A 128 4.74 -7.59 11.25
CA GLY A 128 3.55 -8.42 11.23
C GLY A 128 3.86 -9.92 11.17
N ALA A 129 4.91 -10.33 10.42
CA ALA A 129 5.39 -11.71 10.42
C ALA A 129 5.91 -12.12 11.81
N PHE A 130 6.67 -11.24 12.47
CA PHE A 130 7.13 -11.46 13.84
C PHE A 130 5.93 -11.65 14.81
N LEU A 131 4.90 -10.80 14.70
CA LEU A 131 3.71 -10.95 15.52
C LEU A 131 2.99 -12.28 15.25
N ALA A 132 2.84 -12.67 13.97
CA ALA A 132 2.20 -13.93 13.60
C ALA A 132 2.92 -15.14 14.20
N LEU A 133 4.26 -15.14 14.20
CA LEU A 133 5.05 -16.22 14.78
C LEU A 133 5.10 -16.23 16.31
N THR A 134 4.94 -15.06 16.95
CA THR A 134 5.06 -14.94 18.41
C THR A 134 3.72 -15.25 19.11
N TYR A 135 2.61 -14.94 18.47
CA TYR A 135 1.26 -15.10 19.02
C TYR A 135 0.51 -16.29 18.41
N GLU A 136 1.22 -17.42 18.22
CA GLU A 136 0.60 -18.66 17.79
C GLU A 136 -0.60 -18.99 18.70
N GLY A 137 -1.81 -19.07 18.10
CA GLY A 137 -3.04 -19.43 18.79
C GLY A 137 -3.99 -18.28 19.17
N GLN A 138 -3.62 -17.02 19.03
CA GLN A 138 -4.56 -15.89 19.29
C GLN A 138 -5.33 -15.42 18.04
N GLY A 139 -5.24 -16.16 16.95
CA GLY A 139 -5.95 -15.89 15.69
C GLY A 139 -5.18 -14.98 14.75
N THR A 140 -5.24 -15.29 13.46
CA THR A 140 -4.57 -14.59 12.36
C THR A 140 -5.06 -13.14 12.19
N GLY A 141 -6.19 -12.78 12.80
CA GLY A 141 -6.87 -11.51 12.61
C GLY A 141 -6.08 -10.30 13.12
N SER A 142 -5.38 -10.41 14.24
CA SER A 142 -4.64 -9.28 14.82
C SER A 142 -3.41 -8.90 14.00
N SER A 143 -2.61 -9.87 13.59
CA SER A 143 -1.44 -9.64 12.72
C SER A 143 -1.86 -9.12 11.34
N GLN A 144 -2.91 -9.70 10.77
CA GLN A 144 -3.51 -9.27 9.51
C GLN A 144 -4.00 -7.82 9.57
N ALA A 145 -4.67 -7.43 10.67
CA ALA A 145 -5.14 -6.06 10.86
C ALA A 145 -3.97 -5.07 10.94
N VAL A 146 -2.94 -5.36 11.74
CA VAL A 146 -1.76 -4.50 11.87
C VAL A 146 -1.06 -4.31 10.52
N ILE A 147 -0.81 -5.39 9.79
CA ILE A 147 -0.15 -5.35 8.47
C ILE A 147 -0.98 -4.56 7.48
N GLY A 148 -2.26 -4.92 7.32
CA GLY A 148 -3.11 -4.34 6.29
C GLY A 148 -3.43 -2.87 6.54
N LEU A 149 -3.84 -2.51 7.76
CA LEU A 149 -4.13 -1.12 8.11
C LEU A 149 -2.86 -0.28 8.10
N GLY A 150 -1.75 -0.78 8.66
CA GLY A 150 -0.47 -0.07 8.66
C GLY A 150 0.06 0.19 7.26
N ALA A 151 0.10 -0.83 6.38
CA ALA A 151 0.50 -0.66 4.99
C ALA A 151 -0.44 0.27 4.23
N GLY A 152 -1.76 0.17 4.46
CA GLY A 152 -2.76 1.05 3.87
C GLY A 152 -2.54 2.51 4.21
N ILE A 153 -2.30 2.83 5.49
CA ILE A 153 -1.98 4.20 5.95
C ILE A 153 -0.72 4.72 5.27
N VAL A 154 0.37 3.95 5.26
CA VAL A 154 1.64 4.36 4.65
C VAL A 154 1.46 4.68 3.18
N LEU A 155 0.75 3.84 2.43
CA LEU A 155 0.48 4.03 1.01
C LEU A 155 -0.39 5.26 0.74
N TRP A 156 -1.40 5.51 1.55
CA TRP A 156 -2.25 6.70 1.39
C TRP A 156 -1.54 7.99 1.80
N VAL A 157 -0.73 7.98 2.85
CA VAL A 157 0.09 9.14 3.22
C VAL A 157 1.09 9.47 2.11
N ALA A 158 1.71 8.46 1.49
CA ALA A 158 2.57 8.64 0.34
C ALA A 158 1.80 9.25 -0.85
N ALA A 159 0.60 8.75 -1.15
CA ALA A 159 -0.27 9.29 -2.21
C ALA A 159 -0.69 10.75 -1.91
N LEU A 160 -1.10 11.08 -0.68
CA LEU A 160 -1.45 12.43 -0.24
C LEU A 160 -0.29 13.42 -0.40
N ARG A 161 0.93 12.98 -0.02
CA ARG A 161 2.14 13.78 -0.19
C ARG A 161 2.39 14.10 -1.66
N ARG A 162 2.24 13.12 -2.55
CA ARG A 162 2.47 13.28 -3.99
C ARG A 162 1.39 14.10 -4.69
N LEU A 163 0.16 14.03 -4.21
CA LEU A 163 -0.92 14.88 -4.70
C LEU A 163 -0.79 16.35 -4.26
N GLY A 164 0.22 16.68 -3.43
CA GLY A 164 0.46 18.03 -2.93
C GLY A 164 -0.51 18.47 -1.83
N ILE A 165 -1.44 17.61 -1.41
CA ILE A 165 -2.46 17.93 -0.41
C ILE A 165 -1.81 18.29 0.93
N LEU A 166 -0.76 17.55 1.33
CA LEU A 166 -0.04 17.84 2.58
C LEU A 166 0.69 19.19 2.53
N THR A 167 1.21 19.58 1.38
CA THR A 167 1.88 20.87 1.18
C THR A 167 0.88 22.01 1.25
N ASP A 168 -0.30 21.84 0.67
CA ASP A 168 -1.36 22.85 0.72
C ASP A 168 -1.93 23.01 2.13
N LEU A 169 -2.09 21.91 2.86
CA LEU A 169 -2.49 21.94 4.27
C LEU A 169 -1.43 22.63 5.12
N SER A 170 -0.15 22.30 4.95
CA SER A 170 0.93 22.95 5.71
C SER A 170 1.00 24.45 5.48
N ARG A 171 0.75 24.91 4.25
CA ARG A 171 0.67 26.34 3.91
C ARG A 171 -0.52 27.03 4.57
N ARG A 172 -1.68 26.38 4.58
CA ARG A 172 -2.91 26.93 5.21
C ARG A 172 -2.79 27.04 6.72
N TYR A 173 -2.13 26.09 7.37
CA TYR A 173 -2.00 26.06 8.84
C TYR A 173 -0.64 26.62 9.34
N ASN A 174 0.19 27.19 8.46
CA ASN A 174 1.52 27.72 8.78
C ASN A 174 2.44 26.73 9.53
N VAL A 175 2.19 25.42 9.34
CA VAL A 175 2.96 24.34 9.93
C VAL A 175 4.12 23.99 9.01
N ARG A 176 5.37 24.23 9.46
CA ARG A 176 6.57 23.80 8.73
C ARG A 176 6.70 22.28 8.82
N LEU A 177 6.46 21.59 7.72
CA LEU A 177 6.75 20.15 7.63
C LEU A 177 8.27 19.96 7.45
N PRO A 178 8.93 19.11 8.27
CA PRO A 178 10.34 18.81 8.11
C PRO A 178 10.59 18.15 6.74
N GLY A 179 11.53 18.69 5.97
CA GLY A 179 11.99 18.09 4.71
C GLY A 179 11.31 18.58 3.43
N VAL A 180 10.45 19.60 3.47
CA VAL A 180 9.93 20.27 2.27
C VAL A 180 10.74 21.54 2.05
N ARG A 181 11.76 21.47 1.19
CA ARG A 181 12.44 22.59 0.55
C ARG A 181 12.06 22.66 -0.91
#